data_f1f9b867c9e31726c2c4a2774e0f8006
#
_entry.id   f1f9b867c9e31726c2c4a2774e0f8006
#
_cell.length_a   1.000
_cell.length_b   1.000
_cell.length_c   1.000
_cell.angle_alpha   90.00
_cell.angle_beta   90.00
_cell.angle_gamma   90.00
#
_symmetry.space_group_name_H-M   'P 1'
#
loop_
_entity.id
_entity.type
_entity.pdbx_description
1 polymer ?
#
loop_
_entity_poly.entity_id
_entity_poly.type
_entity_poly.pdbx_seq_one_letter_code
_entity_poly.pdbx_strand_id
1 'polypeptide(L)'
;MEKELTEVYCGSGRGKTTLAIGQSLRASAQGKSVIVIQFLKGRERRELDFLEELEDIDIKIFRFEKMESCYEELNEHEKAEEERNILNGLNFARKVIATQECDFLVLDEILGLLDYEITTEEAIIDILKQKDETMHIILTGRKLPVGLKDYVDSVTTLTTSDPDQV
;
A
#
# COMPACT_ATOMS: atom_id res chain seq x y z
N MET A 1 5.66 25.78 1.83
CA MET A 1 5.40 24.48 1.13
C MET A 1 4.20 23.82 1.77
N GLU A 2 3.32 23.32 0.95
CA GLU A 2 2.23 22.49 1.47
C GLU A 2 2.81 21.19 2.03
N LYS A 3 2.29 20.77 3.17
CA LYS A 3 2.64 19.50 3.79
C LYS A 3 2.10 18.36 2.95
N GLU A 4 2.93 17.38 2.62
CA GLU A 4 2.50 16.16 1.95
C GLU A 4 1.70 15.27 2.91
N LEU A 5 0.62 14.69 2.41
CA LEU A 5 -0.40 14.02 3.22
C LEU A 5 -0.13 12.52 3.40
N THR A 6 -0.72 11.99 4.46
CA THR A 6 -0.96 10.55 4.61
C THR A 6 -2.43 10.28 4.33
N GLU A 7 -2.72 9.57 3.24
CA GLU A 7 -4.08 9.27 2.79
C GLU A 7 -4.39 7.78 2.91
N VAL A 8 -5.66 7.47 3.13
CA VAL A 8 -6.17 6.10 3.14
C VAL A 8 -7.25 5.95 2.09
N TYR A 9 -7.13 4.92 1.25
CA TYR A 9 -8.20 4.46 0.37
C TYR A 9 -8.71 3.13 0.89
N CYS A 10 -9.94 3.11 1.37
CA CYS A 10 -10.54 1.92 1.99
C CYS A 10 -11.97 1.67 1.48
N GLY A 11 -12.62 0.66 2.02
CA GLY A 11 -13.97 0.27 1.67
C GLY A 11 -14.04 -1.08 0.96
N SER A 12 -15.27 -1.56 0.77
CA SER A 12 -15.56 -2.84 0.11
C SER A 12 -15.56 -2.73 -1.42
N GLY A 13 -15.53 -1.52 -1.96
CA GLY A 13 -15.60 -1.27 -3.40
C GLY A 13 -14.31 -1.63 -4.13
N ARG A 14 -14.45 -1.76 -5.44
CA ARG A 14 -13.33 -2.01 -6.34
C ARG A 14 -12.62 -0.72 -6.71
N GLY A 15 -11.34 -0.83 -7.08
CA GLY A 15 -10.58 0.28 -7.65
C GLY A 15 -9.65 1.00 -6.67
N LYS A 16 -9.47 0.51 -5.44
CA LYS A 16 -8.54 1.12 -4.48
C LYS A 16 -7.10 1.16 -4.99
N THR A 17 -6.60 0.02 -5.47
CA THR A 17 -5.26 -0.06 -6.08
C THR A 17 -5.17 0.80 -7.33
N THR A 18 -6.17 0.76 -8.20
CA THR A 18 -6.22 1.56 -9.43
C THR A 18 -6.17 3.05 -9.12
N LEU A 19 -6.92 3.50 -8.10
CA LEU A 19 -6.88 4.89 -7.66
C LEU A 19 -5.48 5.29 -7.16
N ALA A 20 -4.86 4.45 -6.33
CA ALA A 20 -3.51 4.69 -5.83
C ALA A 20 -2.48 4.76 -6.97
N ILE A 21 -2.58 3.87 -7.96
CA ILE A 21 -1.72 3.90 -9.15
C ILE A 21 -1.97 5.13 -10.02
N GLY A 22 -3.22 5.54 -10.19
CA GLY A 22 -3.56 6.79 -10.88
C GLY A 22 -2.90 8.00 -10.21
N GLN A 23 -2.94 8.09 -8.89
CA GLN A 23 -2.25 9.14 -8.14
C GLN A 23 -0.73 9.03 -8.27
N SER A 24 -0.19 7.82 -8.34
CA SER A 24 1.24 7.56 -8.56
C SER A 24 1.70 8.07 -9.92
N LEU A 25 0.94 7.81 -10.98
CA LEU A 25 1.21 8.32 -12.33
C LEU A 25 1.19 9.84 -12.34
N ARG A 26 0.23 10.45 -11.68
CA ARG A 26 0.13 11.91 -11.58
C ARG A 26 1.33 12.50 -10.84
N ALA A 27 1.75 11.88 -9.73
CA ALA A 27 2.93 12.30 -8.98
C ALA A 27 4.20 12.21 -9.83
N SER A 28 4.39 11.09 -10.53
CA SER A 28 5.53 10.90 -11.44
C SER A 28 5.54 11.95 -12.56
N ALA A 29 4.37 12.26 -13.15
CA ALA A 29 4.25 13.31 -14.16
C ALA A 29 4.62 14.70 -13.62
N GLN A 30 4.57 14.90 -12.32
CA GLN A 30 5.02 16.13 -11.64
C GLN A 30 6.51 16.09 -11.26
N GLY A 31 7.23 15.07 -11.67
CA GLY A 31 8.66 14.89 -11.39
C GLY A 31 8.97 14.27 -10.02
N LYS A 32 7.97 13.71 -9.34
CA LYS A 32 8.16 13.01 -8.06
C LYS A 32 8.60 11.57 -8.29
N SER A 33 9.50 11.09 -7.45
CA SER A 33 9.86 9.67 -7.42
C SER A 33 8.81 8.88 -6.64
N VAL A 34 8.41 7.74 -7.18
CA VAL A 34 7.33 6.90 -6.62
C VAL A 34 7.82 5.49 -6.31
N ILE A 35 7.49 5.01 -5.12
CA ILE A 35 7.63 3.60 -4.75
C ILE A 35 6.24 3.05 -4.41
N VAL A 36 5.92 1.89 -4.98
CA VAL A 36 4.72 1.12 -4.67
C VAL A 36 5.15 -0.19 -4.03
N ILE A 37 4.68 -0.46 -2.82
CA ILE A 37 4.87 -1.74 -2.14
C ILE A 37 3.52 -2.42 -2.06
N GLN A 38 3.39 -3.59 -2.69
CA GLN A 38 2.16 -4.37 -2.71
C GLN A 38 2.25 -5.53 -1.72
N PHE A 39 1.26 -5.61 -0.84
CA PHE A 39 1.07 -6.70 0.11
C PHE A 39 -0.12 -7.57 -0.30
N LEU A 40 -0.11 -8.86 0.06
CA LEU A 40 -1.22 -9.79 -0.14
C LEU A 40 -1.66 -10.00 -1.61
N LYS A 41 -0.87 -9.56 -2.57
CA LYS A 41 -1.10 -9.83 -4.00
C LYS A 41 -0.29 -11.06 -4.40
N GLY A 42 -0.93 -12.16 -4.72
CA GLY A 42 -0.24 -13.34 -5.25
C GLY A 42 0.60 -13.00 -6.49
N ARG A 43 1.60 -13.84 -6.80
CA ARG A 43 2.52 -13.63 -7.94
C ARG A 43 1.83 -13.55 -9.29
N GLU A 44 0.65 -14.15 -9.42
CA GLU A 44 -0.14 -14.11 -10.66
C GLU A 44 -0.68 -12.73 -11.01
N ARG A 45 -0.74 -11.81 -10.01
CA ARG A 45 -1.29 -10.46 -10.20
C ARG A 45 -0.20 -9.44 -10.50
N ARG A 46 0.40 -9.56 -11.67
CA ARG A 46 1.46 -8.66 -12.14
C ARG A 46 0.95 -7.62 -13.14
N GLU A 47 -0.27 -7.20 -12.99
CA GLU A 47 -0.91 -6.24 -13.93
C GLU A 47 -0.17 -4.90 -14.00
N LEU A 48 0.61 -4.59 -12.97
CA LEU A 48 1.33 -3.31 -12.89
C LEU A 48 2.79 -3.37 -13.37
N ASP A 49 3.29 -4.57 -13.70
CA ASP A 49 4.71 -4.73 -14.07
C ASP A 49 5.07 -3.91 -15.32
N PHE A 50 4.10 -3.67 -16.22
CA PHE A 50 4.31 -2.85 -17.40
C PHE A 50 4.68 -1.39 -17.08
N LEU A 51 4.34 -0.89 -15.89
CA LEU A 51 4.67 0.48 -15.49
C LEU A 51 6.18 0.70 -15.37
N GLU A 52 6.92 -0.34 -15.00
CA GLU A 52 8.39 -0.27 -14.90
C GLU A 52 9.08 -0.23 -16.27
N GLU A 53 8.36 -0.64 -17.32
CA GLU A 53 8.85 -0.64 -18.70
C GLU A 53 8.59 0.70 -19.41
N LEU A 54 7.78 1.57 -18.80
CA LEU A 54 7.47 2.88 -19.40
C LEU A 54 8.65 3.84 -19.20
N GLU A 55 9.09 4.42 -20.31
CA GLU A 55 10.07 5.51 -20.28
C GLU A 55 9.43 6.78 -19.68
N ASP A 56 10.23 7.64 -19.12
CA ASP A 56 9.82 8.93 -18.55
C ASP A 56 8.93 8.87 -17.29
N ILE A 57 8.74 7.70 -16.68
CA ILE A 57 8.10 7.58 -15.38
C ILE A 57 9.06 7.01 -14.34
N ASP A 58 9.08 7.64 -13.17
CA ASP A 58 9.87 7.15 -12.03
C ASP A 58 8.96 6.46 -11.01
N ILE A 59 8.55 5.24 -11.35
CA ILE A 59 7.73 4.37 -10.48
C ILE A 59 8.41 3.03 -10.36
N LYS A 60 8.71 2.63 -9.11
CA LYS A 60 9.25 1.32 -8.77
C LYS A 60 8.23 0.53 -7.98
N ILE A 61 8.02 -0.73 -8.36
CA ILE A 61 7.04 -1.62 -7.73
C ILE A 61 7.76 -2.77 -7.06
N PHE A 62 7.47 -2.97 -5.77
CA PHE A 62 8.03 -4.05 -4.97
C PHE A 62 6.93 -4.96 -4.45
N ARG A 63 7.15 -6.26 -4.54
CA ARG A 63 6.31 -7.31 -3.96
C ARG A 63 7.18 -8.23 -3.15
N PHE A 64 6.71 -8.62 -1.99
CA PHE A 64 7.46 -9.49 -1.08
C PHE A 64 6.87 -10.89 -1.00
N GLU A 65 5.70 -11.12 -1.54
CA GLU A 65 5.10 -12.44 -1.65
C GLU A 65 5.88 -13.32 -2.64
N LYS A 66 6.13 -14.56 -2.24
CA LYS A 66 6.77 -15.59 -3.07
C LYS A 66 5.77 -16.59 -3.62
N MET A 67 4.65 -16.79 -2.94
CA MET A 67 3.62 -17.75 -3.34
C MET A 67 2.76 -17.18 -4.48
N GLU A 68 2.32 -18.06 -5.38
CA GLU A 68 1.46 -17.68 -6.50
C GLU A 68 0.02 -17.46 -6.06
N SER A 69 -0.44 -18.27 -5.11
CA SER A 69 -1.79 -18.19 -4.56
C SER A 69 -1.95 -17.05 -3.57
N CYS A 70 -3.18 -16.59 -3.37
CA CYS A 70 -3.52 -15.64 -2.34
C CYS A 70 -3.27 -16.22 -0.94
N TYR A 71 -2.93 -15.37 0.02
CA TYR A 71 -2.61 -15.78 1.39
C TYR A 71 -3.67 -16.70 2.02
N GLU A 72 -4.95 -16.44 1.78
CA GLU A 72 -6.06 -17.24 2.31
C GLU A 72 -6.04 -18.71 1.85
N GLU A 73 -5.50 -18.98 0.68
CA GLU A 73 -5.46 -20.30 0.06
C GLU A 73 -4.24 -21.14 0.50
N LEU A 74 -3.30 -20.55 1.22
CA LEU A 74 -2.06 -21.19 1.64
C LEU A 74 -2.31 -22.11 2.85
N ASN A 75 -1.51 -23.20 2.92
CA ASN A 75 -1.46 -24.03 4.13
C ASN A 75 -0.63 -23.33 5.24
N GLU A 76 -0.64 -23.90 6.46
CA GLU A 76 0.03 -23.30 7.62
C GLU A 76 1.56 -23.08 7.43
N HIS A 77 2.22 -24.01 6.75
CA HIS A 77 3.66 -23.88 6.48
C HIS A 77 3.94 -22.77 5.46
N GLU A 78 3.16 -22.72 4.40
CA GLU A 78 3.24 -21.69 3.37
C GLU A 78 2.90 -20.31 3.94
N LYS A 79 1.89 -20.22 4.81
CA LYS A 79 1.54 -18.98 5.52
C LYS A 79 2.68 -18.46 6.39
N ALA A 80 3.33 -19.33 7.15
CA ALA A 80 4.46 -18.95 7.98
C ALA A 80 5.64 -18.42 7.14
N GLU A 81 5.86 -19.00 5.96
CA GLU A 81 6.88 -18.53 5.03
C GLU A 81 6.53 -17.18 4.40
N GLU A 82 5.27 -17.02 3.96
CA GLU A 82 4.78 -15.75 3.41
C GLU A 82 4.77 -14.62 4.45
N GLU A 83 4.42 -14.91 5.69
CA GLU A 83 4.49 -13.92 6.78
C GLU A 83 5.90 -13.36 6.95
N ARG A 84 6.93 -14.20 6.85
CA ARG A 84 8.31 -13.72 6.90
C ARG A 84 8.64 -12.79 5.72
N ASN A 85 8.17 -13.11 4.52
CA ASN A 85 8.35 -12.26 3.35
C ASN A 85 7.61 -10.94 3.50
N ILE A 86 6.39 -10.96 4.03
CA ILE A 86 5.58 -9.77 4.30
C ILE A 86 6.24 -8.89 5.36
N LEU A 87 6.80 -9.47 6.42
CA LEU A 87 7.55 -8.72 7.43
C LEU A 87 8.80 -8.06 6.85
N ASN A 88 9.47 -8.70 5.89
CA ASN A 88 10.55 -8.07 5.13
C ASN A 88 10.04 -6.86 4.33
N GLY A 89 8.84 -6.96 3.76
CA GLY A 89 8.19 -5.85 3.08
C GLY A 89 7.87 -4.68 4.00
N LEU A 90 7.40 -4.95 5.22
CA LEU A 90 7.17 -3.92 6.24
C LEU A 90 8.48 -3.26 6.68
N ASN A 91 9.54 -4.02 6.86
CA ASN A 91 10.87 -3.47 7.18
C ASN A 91 11.41 -2.60 6.03
N PHE A 92 11.17 -3.01 4.79
CA PHE A 92 11.51 -2.21 3.62
C PHE A 92 10.73 -0.90 3.59
N ALA A 93 9.41 -0.93 3.84
CA ALA A 93 8.58 0.27 3.94
C ALA A 93 9.11 1.24 5.03
N ARG A 94 9.47 0.69 6.19
CA ARG A 94 10.06 1.48 7.27
C ARG A 94 11.36 2.15 6.84
N LYS A 95 12.22 1.42 6.16
CA LYS A 95 13.49 1.97 5.63
C LYS A 95 13.24 3.07 4.61
N VAL A 96 12.34 2.86 3.65
CA VAL A 96 11.99 3.86 2.63
C VAL A 96 11.54 5.17 3.26
N ILE A 97 10.70 5.10 4.29
CA ILE A 97 10.21 6.28 5.00
C ILE A 97 11.33 6.94 5.82
N ALA A 98 12.07 6.16 6.60
CA ALA A 98 13.12 6.69 7.48
C ALA A 98 14.27 7.33 6.70
N THR A 99 14.59 6.84 5.51
CA THR A 99 15.68 7.35 4.65
C THR A 99 15.20 8.26 3.52
N GLN A 100 13.89 8.51 3.43
CA GLN A 100 13.28 9.37 2.41
C GLN A 100 13.69 8.98 0.98
N GLU A 101 13.60 7.69 0.66
CA GLU A 101 14.02 7.16 -0.64
C GLU A 101 13.12 7.57 -1.81
N CYS A 102 11.92 8.07 -1.54
CA CYS A 102 11.00 8.58 -2.56
C CYS A 102 10.16 9.75 -2.04
N ASP A 103 9.52 10.44 -2.97
CA ASP A 103 8.60 11.54 -2.64
C ASP A 103 7.16 11.05 -2.41
N PHE A 104 6.80 9.94 -3.02
CA PHE A 104 5.44 9.40 -3.01
C PHE A 104 5.48 7.89 -2.82
N LEU A 105 4.88 7.42 -1.72
CA LEU A 105 4.89 6.01 -1.33
C LEU A 105 3.48 5.45 -1.28
N VAL A 106 3.25 4.33 -1.96
CA VAL A 106 2.01 3.56 -1.86
C VAL A 106 2.27 2.27 -1.11
N LEU A 107 1.51 2.03 -0.05
CA LEU A 107 1.50 0.79 0.73
C LEU A 107 0.18 0.06 0.45
N ASP A 108 0.17 -0.66 -0.68
CA ASP A 108 -1.04 -1.30 -1.20
C ASP A 108 -1.41 -2.56 -0.41
N GLU A 109 -2.64 -2.62 0.09
CA GLU A 109 -3.18 -3.68 0.95
C GLU A 109 -2.50 -3.81 2.33
N ILE A 110 -1.76 -2.81 2.79
CA ILE A 110 -1.13 -2.87 4.11
C ILE A 110 -2.15 -3.04 5.25
N LEU A 111 -3.34 -2.46 5.12
CA LEU A 111 -4.39 -2.60 6.14
C LEU A 111 -4.94 -4.03 6.21
N GLY A 112 -4.86 -4.79 5.12
CA GLY A 112 -5.22 -6.20 5.10
C GLY A 112 -4.33 -7.08 5.98
N LEU A 113 -3.10 -6.64 6.26
CA LEU A 113 -2.20 -7.35 7.17
C LEU A 113 -2.73 -7.37 8.61
N LEU A 114 -3.54 -6.39 8.98
CA LEU A 114 -4.22 -6.35 10.27
C LEU A 114 -5.36 -7.37 10.34
N ASP A 115 -6.07 -7.58 9.24
CA ASP A 115 -7.17 -8.55 9.16
C ASP A 115 -6.67 -9.99 9.37
N TYR A 116 -5.44 -10.28 8.95
CA TYR A 116 -4.79 -11.59 9.14
C TYR A 116 -3.88 -11.67 10.37
N GLU A 117 -3.85 -10.63 11.18
CA GLU A 117 -2.99 -10.54 12.37
C GLU A 117 -1.48 -10.74 12.08
N ILE A 118 -1.05 -10.42 10.86
CA ILE A 118 0.37 -10.50 10.45
C ILE A 118 1.17 -9.35 11.06
N THR A 119 0.53 -8.20 11.25
CA THR A 119 1.11 -7.04 11.93
C THR A 119 0.09 -6.43 12.89
N THR A 120 0.52 -5.43 13.63
CA THR A 120 -0.31 -4.71 14.60
C THR A 120 -0.53 -3.26 14.21
N GLU A 121 -1.57 -2.63 14.75
CA GLU A 121 -1.80 -1.20 14.56
C GLU A 121 -0.60 -0.38 15.04
N GLU A 122 -0.02 -0.74 16.18
CA GLU A 122 1.16 -0.08 16.73
C GLU A 122 2.36 -0.12 15.78
N ALA A 123 2.58 -1.25 15.11
CA ALA A 123 3.67 -1.38 14.13
C ALA A 123 3.47 -0.46 12.93
N ILE A 124 2.24 -0.32 12.43
CA ILE A 124 1.91 0.61 11.34
C ILE A 124 2.05 2.07 11.82
N ILE A 125 1.57 2.39 13.02
CA ILE A 125 1.72 3.71 13.62
C ILE A 125 3.20 4.09 13.72
N ASP A 126 4.04 3.18 14.17
CA ASP A 126 5.49 3.42 14.29
C ASP A 126 6.14 3.72 12.94
N ILE A 127 5.68 3.05 11.88
CA ILE A 127 6.12 3.35 10.52
C ILE A 127 5.69 4.76 10.10
N LEU A 128 4.42 5.11 10.30
CA LEU A 128 3.86 6.41 9.91
C LEU A 128 4.47 7.58 10.68
N LYS A 129 4.83 7.38 11.95
CA LYS A 129 5.50 8.41 12.77
C LYS A 129 6.85 8.84 12.25
N GLN A 130 7.53 8.01 11.45
CA GLN A 130 8.83 8.31 10.87
C GLN A 130 8.74 9.18 9.62
N LYS A 131 7.53 9.36 9.08
CA LYS A 131 7.28 10.20 7.92
C LYS A 131 7.62 11.67 8.22
N ASP A 132 8.35 12.30 7.33
CA ASP A 132 8.51 13.75 7.35
C ASP A 132 7.40 14.45 6.55
N GLU A 133 7.47 15.76 6.48
CA GLU A 133 6.45 16.59 5.79
C GLU A 133 6.58 16.57 4.27
N THR A 134 7.66 16.02 3.72
CA THR A 134 7.95 16.05 2.28
C THR A 134 7.50 14.80 1.54
N MET A 135 7.20 13.73 2.25
CA MET A 135 6.75 12.46 1.65
C MET A 135 5.24 12.32 1.71
N HIS A 136 4.63 12.03 0.57
CA HIS A 136 3.23 11.64 0.48
C HIS A 136 3.09 10.13 0.65
N ILE A 137 2.14 9.67 1.48
CA ILE A 137 1.90 8.24 1.69
C ILE A 137 0.43 7.91 1.42
N ILE A 138 0.19 6.83 0.68
CA ILE A 138 -1.14 6.23 0.50
C ILE A 138 -1.13 4.82 1.10
N LEU A 139 -2.11 4.56 1.96
CA LEU A 139 -2.40 3.23 2.51
C LEU A 139 -3.70 2.72 1.88
N THR A 140 -3.77 1.46 1.52
CA THR A 140 -5.02 0.86 1.06
C THR A 140 -5.41 -0.37 1.87
N GLY A 141 -6.69 -0.70 1.84
CA GLY A 141 -7.27 -1.88 2.46
C GLY A 141 -8.79 -1.79 2.54
N ARG A 142 -9.42 -2.78 3.15
CA ARG A 142 -10.88 -2.81 3.26
C ARG A 142 -11.41 -1.87 4.33
N LYS A 143 -10.67 -1.72 5.42
CA LYS A 143 -11.13 -1.02 6.63
C LYS A 143 -9.99 -0.23 7.26
N LEU A 144 -10.30 0.99 7.68
CA LEU A 144 -9.40 1.79 8.51
C LEU A 144 -9.71 1.53 9.99
N PRO A 145 -8.78 0.92 10.73
CA PRO A 145 -8.93 0.77 12.18
C PRO A 145 -9.01 2.11 12.91
N VAL A 146 -9.81 2.17 13.98
CA VAL A 146 -9.99 3.38 14.78
C VAL A 146 -8.66 3.92 15.31
N GLY A 147 -7.75 3.04 15.72
CA GLY A 147 -6.44 3.43 16.26
C GLY A 147 -5.52 4.14 15.28
N LEU A 148 -5.77 4.03 13.98
CA LEU A 148 -4.97 4.71 12.94
C LEU A 148 -5.52 6.10 12.55
N LYS A 149 -6.72 6.46 12.97
CA LYS A 149 -7.39 7.70 12.53
C LYS A 149 -6.61 8.97 12.82
N ASP A 150 -5.92 9.02 13.94
CA ASP A 150 -5.14 10.20 14.34
C ASP A 150 -3.81 10.34 13.59
N TYR A 151 -3.43 9.32 12.81
CA TYR A 151 -2.16 9.26 12.08
C TYR A 151 -2.34 9.43 10.56
N VAL A 152 -3.55 9.69 10.10
CA VAL A 152 -3.87 9.90 8.68
C VAL A 152 -4.56 11.24 8.50
N ASP A 153 -4.31 11.89 7.36
CA ASP A 153 -4.82 13.24 7.07
C ASP A 153 -6.16 13.19 6.32
N SER A 154 -6.37 12.16 5.49
CA SER A 154 -7.63 12.00 4.76
C SER A 154 -7.98 10.53 4.51
N VAL A 155 -9.27 10.29 4.36
CA VAL A 155 -9.81 8.95 4.08
C VAL A 155 -10.78 9.05 2.91
N THR A 156 -10.54 8.23 1.88
CA THR A 156 -11.45 8.04 0.75
C THR A 156 -12.01 6.63 0.82
N THR A 157 -13.33 6.52 0.86
CA THR A 157 -14.02 5.23 0.91
C THR A 157 -14.64 4.92 -0.45
N LEU A 158 -14.31 3.76 -1.02
CA LEU A 158 -14.87 3.28 -2.27
C LEU A 158 -15.92 2.22 -1.98
N THR A 159 -17.10 2.41 -2.55
CA THR A 159 -18.22 1.48 -2.46
C THR A 159 -18.70 1.13 -3.85
N THR A 160 -18.78 -0.16 -4.15
CA THR A 160 -19.36 -0.66 -5.41
C THR A 160 -20.77 -1.13 -5.12
N SER A 161 -21.76 -0.57 -5.79
CA SER A 161 -23.18 -0.86 -5.59
C SER A 161 -23.83 -1.39 -6.86
N ASP A 162 -24.87 -2.19 -6.71
CA ASP A 162 -25.78 -2.52 -7.81
C ASP A 162 -26.54 -1.24 -8.21
N PRO A 163 -26.79 -0.99 -9.51
CA PRO A 163 -27.56 0.18 -9.95
C PRO A 163 -28.91 0.35 -9.25
N ASP A 164 -29.55 -0.75 -8.90
CA ASP A 164 -30.84 -0.72 -8.20
C ASP A 164 -30.74 -0.33 -6.71
N GLN A 165 -29.52 -0.23 -6.17
CA GLN A 165 -29.25 0.12 -4.76
C GLN A 165 -28.78 1.57 -4.59
N VAL A 166 -28.67 2.29 -5.69
CA VAL A 166 -28.20 3.70 -5.66
C VAL A 166 -29.36 4.68 -5.65
#